data_fb71bf5fc0ea7d700c04fd03013a67b4
#
_entry.id   fb71bf5fc0ea7d700c04fd03013a67b4
#
_cell.length_a   1.000
_cell.length_b   1.000
_cell.length_c   1.000
_cell.angle_alpha   90.00
_cell.angle_beta   90.00
_cell.angle_gamma   90.00
#
_symmetry.space_group_name_H-M   'P 1'
#
loop_
_entity.id
_entity.type
_entity.pdbx_description
1 polymer ?
#
loop_
_entity_poly.entity_id
_entity_poly.type
_entity_poly.pdbx_seq_one_letter_code
_entity_poly.pdbx_strand_id
1 'polypeptide(L)'
;TNTDLAFIEVNEKIDAAMNYLPKNAERPKVIKASATDIPVFYLNLTLKNDSAYGKVDERAFLDLCEFAENVIKRRIEQLAEVAMVDVTGLVERQLQIVPDPGKLAVLGLSIEDIENVLAQNNVEPGSMTVRDGYYEYNIKFSTLLRTEEDVKGILLRKEGRIIRLGDFCRVEIVPAKEKGVSM
;
A
#
# COMPACT_ATOMS: atom_id res chain seq x y z
N THR A 1 -24.77 -20.81 -20.92
CA THR A 1 -24.10 -20.87 -19.59
C THR A 1 -24.41 -19.56 -18.91
N ASN A 2 -25.05 -19.62 -17.74
CA ASN A 2 -25.36 -18.40 -17.01
C ASN A 2 -24.07 -17.89 -16.36
N THR A 3 -23.54 -16.79 -16.85
CA THR A 3 -22.26 -16.18 -16.41
C THR A 3 -22.30 -15.80 -14.94
N ASP A 4 -23.50 -15.47 -14.41
CA ASP A 4 -23.68 -15.12 -12.99
C ASP A 4 -23.50 -16.34 -12.09
N LEU A 5 -24.04 -17.50 -12.49
CA LEU A 5 -23.82 -18.75 -11.76
C LEU A 5 -22.35 -19.16 -11.77
N ALA A 6 -21.70 -19.05 -12.93
CA ALA A 6 -20.27 -19.34 -13.05
C ALA A 6 -19.42 -18.41 -12.15
N PHE A 7 -19.78 -17.12 -12.07
CA PHE A 7 -19.10 -16.17 -11.19
C PHE A 7 -19.23 -16.56 -9.71
N ILE A 8 -20.42 -16.97 -9.27
CA ILE A 8 -20.67 -17.42 -7.90
C ILE A 8 -19.86 -18.70 -7.62
N GLU A 9 -19.90 -19.68 -8.52
CA GLU A 9 -19.18 -20.94 -8.36
C GLU A 9 -17.65 -20.74 -8.28
N VAL A 10 -17.10 -19.84 -9.10
CA VAL A 10 -15.67 -19.50 -9.06
C VAL A 10 -15.31 -18.84 -7.73
N ASN A 11 -16.12 -17.90 -7.21
CA ASN A 11 -15.88 -17.28 -5.91
C ASN A 11 -15.92 -18.29 -4.77
N GLU A 12 -16.88 -19.24 -4.76
CA GLU A 12 -16.94 -20.32 -3.76
C GLU A 12 -15.68 -21.19 -3.78
N LYS A 13 -15.17 -21.52 -4.98
CA LYS A 13 -13.91 -22.29 -5.12
C LYS A 13 -12.71 -21.51 -4.61
N ILE A 14 -12.66 -20.20 -4.86
CA ILE A 14 -11.60 -19.33 -4.34
C ILE A 14 -11.66 -19.28 -2.81
N ASP A 15 -12.83 -19.08 -2.23
CA ASP A 15 -12.99 -19.03 -0.78
C ASP A 15 -12.59 -20.35 -0.11
N ALA A 16 -12.92 -21.48 -0.73
CA ALA A 16 -12.44 -22.78 -0.28
C ALA A 16 -10.91 -22.92 -0.38
N ALA A 17 -10.31 -22.47 -1.47
CA ALA A 17 -8.87 -22.52 -1.69
C ALA A 17 -8.08 -21.60 -0.74
N MET A 18 -8.65 -20.45 -0.34
CA MET A 18 -8.00 -19.53 0.61
C MET A 18 -7.67 -20.18 1.96
N ASN A 19 -8.41 -21.20 2.38
CA ASN A 19 -8.13 -21.94 3.60
C ASN A 19 -6.83 -22.75 3.56
N TYR A 20 -6.34 -23.05 2.36
CA TYR A 20 -5.10 -23.81 2.11
C TYR A 20 -3.91 -22.92 1.75
N LEU A 21 -4.14 -21.63 1.55
CA LEU A 21 -3.08 -20.67 1.21
C LEU A 21 -2.44 -20.07 2.46
N PRO A 22 -1.19 -19.61 2.37
CA PRO A 22 -0.54 -18.87 3.46
C PRO A 22 -1.37 -17.65 3.85
N LYS A 23 -1.39 -17.32 5.14
CA LYS A 23 -2.19 -16.19 5.69
C LYS A 23 -1.87 -14.81 5.08
N ASN A 24 -0.70 -14.68 4.46
CA ASN A 24 -0.24 -13.48 3.76
C ASN A 24 -0.58 -13.48 2.26
N ALA A 25 -1.26 -14.51 1.76
CA ALA A 25 -1.75 -14.52 0.39
C ALA A 25 -2.94 -13.58 0.24
N GLU A 26 -2.89 -12.72 -0.77
CA GLU A 26 -4.02 -11.87 -1.12
C GLU A 26 -5.12 -12.71 -1.80
N ARG A 27 -6.38 -12.40 -1.48
CA ARG A 27 -7.51 -13.08 -2.10
C ARG A 27 -7.55 -12.74 -3.60
N PRO A 28 -7.59 -13.74 -4.50
CA PRO A 28 -7.75 -13.50 -5.92
C PRO A 28 -9.05 -12.74 -6.22
N LYS A 29 -8.97 -11.73 -7.07
CA LYS A 29 -10.14 -10.96 -7.50
C LYS A 29 -10.69 -11.57 -8.79
N VAL A 30 -11.94 -12.01 -8.77
CA VAL A 30 -12.63 -12.47 -9.97
C VAL A 30 -13.19 -11.28 -10.71
N ILE A 31 -12.88 -11.15 -11.98
CA ILE A 31 -13.39 -10.10 -12.85
C ILE A 31 -14.33 -10.75 -13.86
N LYS A 32 -15.59 -10.31 -13.88
CA LYS A 32 -16.54 -10.67 -14.89
C LYS A 32 -16.35 -9.71 -16.06
N ALA A 33 -15.76 -10.16 -17.15
CA ALA A 33 -15.65 -9.39 -18.38
C ALA A 33 -16.83 -9.71 -19.32
N SER A 34 -17.47 -8.71 -19.87
CA SER A 34 -18.45 -8.82 -20.94
C SER A 34 -17.87 -8.26 -22.23
N ALA A 35 -18.18 -8.87 -23.36
CA ALA A 35 -17.79 -8.34 -24.65
C ALA A 35 -18.41 -6.95 -24.97
N THR A 36 -19.40 -6.54 -24.16
CA THR A 36 -20.07 -5.24 -24.26
C THR A 36 -19.43 -4.17 -23.35
N ASP A 37 -18.45 -4.52 -22.52
CA ASP A 37 -17.77 -3.60 -21.60
C ASP A 37 -16.66 -2.81 -22.33
N ILE A 38 -17.06 -2.16 -23.43
CA ILE A 38 -16.17 -1.29 -24.19
C ILE A 38 -16.14 0.08 -23.50
N PRO A 39 -14.95 0.61 -23.13
CA PRO A 39 -14.87 1.95 -22.57
C PRO A 39 -15.46 3.00 -23.52
N VAL A 40 -16.36 3.84 -23.01
CA VAL A 40 -17.00 4.92 -23.80
C VAL A 40 -16.01 6.07 -24.03
N PHE A 41 -15.16 6.34 -23.05
CA PHE A 41 -14.09 7.34 -23.16
C PHE A 41 -12.92 7.00 -22.24
N TYR A 42 -11.78 7.63 -22.53
CA TYR A 42 -10.57 7.59 -21.71
C TYR A 42 -10.24 8.97 -21.21
N LEU A 43 -9.95 9.09 -19.92
CA LEU A 43 -9.50 10.32 -19.28
C LEU A 43 -8.04 10.12 -18.82
N ASN A 44 -7.13 10.89 -19.38
CA ASN A 44 -5.73 10.89 -18.96
C ASN A 44 -5.49 12.02 -17.96
N LEU A 45 -4.99 11.67 -16.79
CA LEU A 45 -4.58 12.61 -15.76
C LEU A 45 -3.06 12.72 -15.75
N THR A 46 -2.55 13.94 -15.80
CA THR A 46 -1.11 14.21 -15.82
C THR A 46 -0.78 15.35 -14.87
N LEU A 47 0.42 15.30 -14.28
CA LEU A 47 0.97 16.45 -13.58
C LEU A 47 1.35 17.54 -14.59
N LYS A 48 1.03 18.78 -14.26
CA LYS A 48 1.53 19.92 -15.03
C LYS A 48 3.01 20.10 -14.69
N ASN A 49 3.88 19.59 -15.56
CA ASN A 49 5.32 19.75 -15.42
C ASN A 49 5.76 21.11 -15.98
N ASP A 50 6.16 22.02 -15.10
CA ASP A 50 6.81 23.27 -15.49
C ASP A 50 8.34 23.15 -15.65
N SER A 51 8.91 21.98 -15.37
CA SER A 51 10.36 21.78 -15.48
C SER A 51 10.74 21.09 -16.78
N ALA A 52 11.56 21.78 -17.57
CA ALA A 52 12.14 21.31 -18.85
C ALA A 52 13.07 20.08 -18.70
N TYR A 53 13.27 19.55 -17.52
CA TYR A 53 14.10 18.40 -17.20
C TYR A 53 13.34 17.39 -16.32
N GLY A 54 12.38 16.74 -16.86
CA GLY A 54 11.86 15.39 -16.65
C GLY A 54 11.95 14.66 -15.30
N LYS A 55 12.25 15.30 -14.18
CA LYS A 55 12.10 14.65 -12.87
C LYS A 55 10.65 14.82 -12.43
N VAL A 56 9.90 13.71 -12.51
CA VAL A 56 8.59 13.62 -11.92
C VAL A 56 8.78 13.73 -10.39
N ASP A 57 8.09 14.68 -9.77
CA ASP A 57 8.01 14.71 -8.32
C ASP A 57 7.16 13.51 -7.87
N GLU A 58 7.82 12.51 -7.29
CA GLU A 58 7.18 11.27 -6.85
C GLU A 58 6.04 11.53 -5.84
N ARG A 59 6.19 12.53 -4.98
CA ARG A 59 5.14 12.91 -4.03
C ARG A 59 3.93 13.49 -4.74
N ALA A 60 4.15 14.42 -5.66
CA ALA A 60 3.06 14.99 -6.45
C ALA A 60 2.35 13.93 -7.30
N PHE A 61 3.08 12.93 -7.80
CA PHE A 61 2.49 11.81 -8.52
C PHE A 61 1.62 10.92 -7.62
N LEU A 62 2.08 10.61 -6.41
CA LEU A 62 1.30 9.87 -5.42
C LEU A 62 0.03 10.63 -5.00
N ASP A 63 0.14 11.96 -4.84
CA ASP A 63 -1.02 12.82 -4.55
C ASP A 63 -2.03 12.79 -5.71
N LEU A 64 -1.55 12.77 -6.95
CA LEU A 64 -2.40 12.64 -8.14
C LEU A 64 -3.11 11.28 -8.18
N CYS A 65 -2.42 10.19 -7.85
CA CYS A 65 -3.00 8.86 -7.79
C CYS A 65 -4.13 8.79 -6.75
N GLU A 66 -3.88 9.31 -5.55
CA GLU A 66 -4.88 9.36 -4.48
C GLU A 66 -6.08 10.25 -4.86
N PHE A 67 -5.84 11.39 -5.49
CA PHE A 67 -6.89 12.27 -5.97
C PHE A 67 -7.71 11.62 -7.09
N ALA A 68 -7.06 10.89 -8.00
CA ALA A 68 -7.72 10.16 -9.07
C ALA A 68 -8.68 9.10 -8.51
N GLU A 69 -8.24 8.32 -7.53
CA GLU A 69 -9.03 7.24 -6.95
C GLU A 69 -10.13 7.75 -6.01
N ASN A 70 -9.78 8.66 -5.10
CA ASN A 70 -10.70 9.07 -4.03
C ASN A 70 -11.67 10.19 -4.43
N VAL A 71 -11.32 11.00 -5.43
CA VAL A 71 -12.15 12.14 -5.83
C VAL A 71 -12.69 11.96 -7.24
N ILE A 72 -11.82 11.78 -8.24
CA ILE A 72 -12.25 11.79 -9.64
C ILE A 72 -13.10 10.55 -9.93
N LYS A 73 -12.59 9.36 -9.64
CA LYS A 73 -13.30 8.10 -9.82
C LYS A 73 -14.68 8.15 -9.18
N ARG A 74 -14.73 8.52 -7.90
CA ARG A 74 -16.00 8.56 -7.14
C ARG A 74 -17.00 9.57 -7.70
N ARG A 75 -16.51 10.73 -8.18
CA ARG A 75 -17.39 11.73 -8.79
C ARG A 75 -17.96 11.27 -10.12
N ILE A 76 -17.18 10.57 -10.92
CA ILE A 76 -17.64 10.04 -12.20
C ILE A 76 -18.63 8.88 -11.97
N GLU A 77 -18.34 8.00 -11.01
CA GLU A 77 -19.24 6.89 -10.62
C GLU A 77 -20.60 7.35 -10.07
N GLN A 78 -20.70 8.60 -9.59
CA GLN A 78 -21.97 9.19 -9.13
C GLN A 78 -22.88 9.65 -10.26
N LEU A 79 -22.39 9.72 -11.50
CA LEU A 79 -23.22 10.06 -12.66
C LEU A 79 -24.10 8.87 -13.02
N ALA A 80 -25.41 9.11 -13.18
CA ALA A 80 -26.39 8.05 -13.44
C ALA A 80 -26.12 7.28 -14.75
N GLU A 81 -25.44 7.91 -15.70
CA GLU A 81 -25.09 7.38 -17.01
C GLU A 81 -23.82 6.53 -17.00
N VAL A 82 -23.08 6.52 -15.88
CA VAL A 82 -21.80 5.80 -15.76
C VAL A 82 -22.01 4.51 -14.97
N ALA A 83 -21.83 3.39 -15.62
CA ALA A 83 -21.95 2.07 -15.00
C ALA A 83 -20.70 1.67 -14.18
N MET A 84 -19.52 2.04 -14.65
CA MET A 84 -18.25 1.67 -14.02
C MET A 84 -17.14 2.63 -14.45
N VAL A 85 -16.20 2.88 -13.53
CA VAL A 85 -14.96 3.59 -13.82
C VAL A 85 -13.79 2.68 -13.46
N ASP A 86 -12.97 2.38 -14.44
CA ASP A 86 -11.71 1.67 -14.24
C ASP A 86 -10.54 2.67 -14.24
N VAL A 87 -9.63 2.55 -13.28
CA VAL A 87 -8.47 3.42 -13.14
C VAL A 87 -7.22 2.57 -13.23
N THR A 88 -6.37 2.90 -14.19
CA THR A 88 -5.09 2.20 -14.40
C THR A 88 -3.91 3.14 -14.15
N GLY A 89 -2.74 2.57 -13.83
CA GLY A 89 -1.54 3.36 -13.55
C GLY A 89 -1.51 3.99 -12.17
N LEU A 90 -2.40 3.58 -11.26
CA LEU A 90 -2.33 3.98 -9.85
C LEU A 90 -1.13 3.34 -9.17
N VAL A 91 -0.45 4.14 -8.38
CA VAL A 91 0.62 3.68 -7.50
C VAL A 91 0.21 3.97 -6.06
N GLU A 92 0.19 2.94 -5.24
CA GLU A 92 -0.13 3.06 -3.83
C GLU A 92 1.03 3.71 -3.06
N ARG A 93 0.69 4.43 -2.00
CA ARG A 93 1.68 4.94 -1.06
C ARG A 93 2.14 3.80 -0.14
N GLN A 94 3.43 3.70 0.03
CA GLN A 94 4.05 2.80 0.98
C GLN A 94 4.88 3.62 1.96
N LEU A 95 4.69 3.38 3.26
CA LEU A 95 5.52 3.96 4.29
C LEU A 95 6.71 3.01 4.51
N GLN A 96 7.89 3.49 4.19
CA GLN A 96 9.13 2.74 4.35
C GLN A 96 9.84 3.17 5.63
N ILE A 97 10.14 2.19 6.48
CA ILE A 97 10.94 2.39 7.70
C ILE A 97 12.31 1.73 7.47
N VAL A 98 13.35 2.53 7.52
CA VAL A 98 14.73 2.08 7.35
C VAL A 98 15.47 2.30 8.66
N PRO A 99 15.72 1.26 9.47
CA PRO A 99 16.47 1.38 10.70
C PRO A 99 17.97 1.60 10.39
N ASP A 100 18.63 2.34 11.27
CA ASP A 100 20.09 2.52 11.26
C ASP A 100 20.74 1.38 12.05
N PRO A 101 21.49 0.46 11.40
CA PRO A 101 22.07 -0.70 12.07
C PRO A 101 23.05 -0.32 13.20
N GLY A 102 23.80 0.78 13.03
CA GLY A 102 24.71 1.27 14.06
C GLY A 102 23.97 1.73 15.31
N LYS A 103 22.88 2.46 15.13
CA LYS A 103 22.06 2.91 16.25
C LYS A 103 21.32 1.75 16.93
N LEU A 104 20.82 0.78 16.15
CA LEU A 104 20.18 -0.42 16.70
C LEU A 104 21.16 -1.17 17.62
N ALA A 105 22.40 -1.40 17.17
CA ALA A 105 23.41 -2.09 17.96
C ALA A 105 23.73 -1.34 19.27
N VAL A 106 23.89 -0.02 19.21
CA VAL A 106 24.17 0.81 20.40
C VAL A 106 23.01 0.82 21.40
N LEU A 107 21.77 0.80 20.90
CA LEU A 107 20.56 0.82 21.72
C LEU A 107 20.12 -0.58 22.19
N GLY A 108 20.77 -1.64 21.72
CA GLY A 108 20.40 -3.03 22.01
C GLY A 108 19.01 -3.41 21.44
N LEU A 109 18.64 -2.79 20.32
CA LEU A 109 17.35 -3.01 19.66
C LEU A 109 17.49 -4.02 18.53
N SER A 110 16.45 -4.82 18.34
CA SER A 110 16.27 -5.73 17.22
C SER A 110 15.17 -5.23 16.27
N ILE A 111 15.10 -5.78 15.07
CA ILE A 111 13.98 -5.53 14.13
C ILE A 111 12.67 -5.99 14.76
N GLU A 112 12.69 -7.11 15.47
CA GLU A 112 11.51 -7.64 16.18
C GLU A 112 10.96 -6.65 17.23
N ASP A 113 11.82 -5.87 17.90
CA ASP A 113 11.38 -4.80 18.82
C ASP A 113 10.58 -3.71 18.06
N ILE A 114 11.02 -3.39 16.82
CA ILE A 114 10.31 -2.43 15.95
C ILE A 114 8.97 -3.01 15.53
N GLU A 115 8.94 -4.26 15.06
CA GLU A 115 7.72 -4.94 14.65
C GLU A 115 6.70 -4.99 15.79
N ASN A 116 7.14 -5.34 16.99
CA ASN A 116 6.28 -5.43 18.16
C ASN A 116 5.69 -4.07 18.55
N VAL A 117 6.50 -3.00 18.54
CA VAL A 117 6.00 -1.67 18.90
C VAL A 117 5.01 -1.13 17.88
N LEU A 118 5.25 -1.41 16.59
CA LEU A 118 4.33 -1.04 15.53
C LEU A 118 3.01 -1.81 15.66
N ALA A 119 3.05 -3.12 15.93
CA ALA A 119 1.88 -3.95 16.16
C ALA A 119 1.06 -3.49 17.39
N GLN A 120 1.73 -3.07 18.47
CA GLN A 120 1.08 -2.60 19.70
C GLN A 120 0.39 -1.24 19.54
N ASN A 121 0.80 -0.43 18.59
CA ASN A 121 0.16 0.88 18.33
C ASN A 121 -1.13 0.78 17.50
N ASN A 122 -1.69 -0.42 17.39
CA ASN A 122 -3.00 -0.70 16.77
C ASN A 122 -3.15 -0.12 15.36
N VAL A 123 -2.14 -0.41 14.57
CA VAL A 123 -1.98 0.07 13.20
C VAL A 123 -2.80 -0.84 12.28
N GLU A 124 -3.84 -0.31 11.60
CA GLU A 124 -4.68 -1.10 10.66
C GLU A 124 -3.89 -1.56 9.40
N PRO A 125 -4.20 -2.76 8.77
CA PRO A 125 -3.33 -3.35 7.74
C PRO A 125 -3.15 -2.47 6.50
N GLY A 126 -2.03 -1.78 6.43
CA GLY A 126 -1.43 -1.24 5.21
C GLY A 126 -0.18 -2.04 4.87
N SER A 127 0.46 -1.82 3.74
CA SER A 127 1.76 -2.41 3.49
C SER A 127 2.87 -1.48 3.93
N MET A 128 3.75 -1.97 4.80
CA MET A 128 4.93 -1.27 5.27
C MET A 128 6.15 -2.15 4.99
N THR A 129 7.20 -1.56 4.47
CA THR A 129 8.45 -2.27 4.21
C THR A 129 9.54 -1.78 5.16
N VAL A 130 10.14 -2.71 5.90
CA VAL A 130 11.34 -2.45 6.70
C VAL A 130 12.53 -3.02 5.95
N ARG A 131 13.55 -2.20 5.73
CA ARG A 131 14.78 -2.59 5.02
C ARG A 131 15.95 -2.61 5.98
N ASP A 132 16.57 -3.79 6.10
CA ASP A 132 17.80 -3.99 6.86
C ASP A 132 18.87 -4.56 5.92
N GLY A 133 19.78 -3.69 5.48
CA GLY A 133 20.86 -4.05 4.55
C GLY A 133 20.32 -4.69 3.26
N TYR A 134 20.53 -6.00 3.13
CA TYR A 134 20.08 -6.80 1.97
C TYR A 134 18.69 -7.41 2.14
N TYR A 135 18.09 -7.33 3.34
CA TYR A 135 16.79 -7.92 3.63
C TYR A 135 15.70 -6.84 3.63
N GLU A 136 14.60 -7.15 2.96
CA GLU A 136 13.41 -6.31 2.88
C GLU A 136 12.25 -7.06 3.54
N TYR A 137 11.71 -6.51 4.63
CA TYR A 137 10.59 -7.09 5.37
C TYR A 137 9.33 -6.32 5.06
N ASN A 138 8.33 -6.99 4.48
CA ASN A 138 7.01 -6.41 4.26
C ASN A 138 6.16 -6.61 5.51
N ILE A 139 5.88 -5.53 6.21
CA ILE A 139 5.01 -5.53 7.38
C ILE A 139 3.66 -4.94 6.97
N LYS A 140 2.58 -5.68 7.16
CA LYS A 140 1.22 -5.19 6.90
C LYS A 140 0.64 -4.61 8.18
N PHE A 141 0.31 -3.32 8.14
CA PHE A 141 -0.34 -2.61 9.24
C PHE A 141 -1.61 -1.92 8.76
N SER A 142 -2.56 -1.79 9.67
CA SER A 142 -3.77 -0.99 9.51
C SER A 142 -3.65 0.26 10.38
N THR A 143 -3.77 1.45 9.82
CA THR A 143 -3.34 2.64 10.56
C THR A 143 -4.28 3.80 10.51
N LEU A 144 -4.38 4.43 11.69
CA LEU A 144 -4.58 5.86 11.87
C LEU A 144 -3.28 6.69 11.68
N LEU A 145 -2.10 6.07 11.49
CA LEU A 145 -0.83 6.76 11.21
C LEU A 145 -0.84 7.23 9.75
N ARG A 146 -1.17 8.48 9.52
CA ARG A 146 -1.32 9.06 8.18
C ARG A 146 -0.08 9.78 7.69
N THR A 147 0.82 10.11 8.59
CA THR A 147 1.99 10.94 8.30
C THR A 147 3.29 10.26 8.73
N GLU A 148 4.40 10.69 8.13
CA GLU A 148 5.73 10.26 8.57
C GLU A 148 6.00 10.66 10.03
N GLU A 149 5.47 11.81 10.45
CA GLU A 149 5.61 12.35 11.80
C GLU A 149 4.93 11.47 12.84
N ASP A 150 3.75 10.94 12.53
CA ASP A 150 3.03 10.02 13.42
C ASP A 150 3.88 8.80 13.73
N VAL A 151 4.50 8.22 12.69
CA VAL A 151 5.36 7.02 12.83
C VAL A 151 6.67 7.35 13.52
N LYS A 152 7.32 8.48 13.18
CA LYS A 152 8.53 8.95 13.87
C LYS A 152 8.29 9.21 15.35
N GLY A 153 7.06 9.61 15.70
CA GLY A 153 6.64 9.88 17.08
C GLY A 153 6.40 8.64 17.94
N ILE A 154 6.32 7.44 17.36
CA ILE A 154 6.09 6.20 18.11
C ILE A 154 7.21 5.99 19.14
N LEU A 155 6.79 5.67 20.36
CA LEU A 155 7.70 5.46 21.48
C LEU A 155 7.91 3.96 21.72
N LEU A 156 9.16 3.54 21.68
CA LEU A 156 9.60 2.20 22.04
C LEU A 156 10.18 2.21 23.45
N ARG A 157 9.75 1.28 24.29
CA ARG A 157 10.30 1.12 25.65
C ARG A 157 11.17 -0.12 25.70
N LYS A 158 12.45 0.06 26.02
CA LYS A 158 13.42 -1.02 26.20
C LYS A 158 14.28 -0.74 27.44
N GLU A 159 14.37 -1.72 28.35
CA GLU A 159 15.20 -1.62 29.57
C GLU A 159 14.97 -0.34 30.41
N GLY A 160 13.71 0.11 30.52
CA GLY A 160 13.36 1.34 31.22
C GLY A 160 13.66 2.64 30.49
N ARG A 161 14.22 2.59 29.29
CA ARG A 161 14.44 3.76 28.42
C ARG A 161 13.26 3.91 27.47
N ILE A 162 12.90 5.15 27.17
CA ILE A 162 11.91 5.51 26.16
C ILE A 162 12.65 6.12 24.98
N ILE A 163 12.52 5.52 23.81
CA ILE A 163 13.22 5.90 22.59
C ILE A 163 12.19 6.14 21.51
N ARG A 164 12.33 7.22 20.72
CA ARG A 164 11.45 7.49 19.58
C ARG A 164 11.91 6.71 18.36
N LEU A 165 10.97 6.18 17.58
CA LEU A 165 11.28 5.45 16.35
C LEU A 165 12.09 6.33 15.38
N GLY A 166 11.76 7.63 15.27
CA GLY A 166 12.47 8.58 14.43
C GLY A 166 13.93 8.85 14.84
N ASP A 167 14.36 8.50 16.07
CA ASP A 167 15.74 8.71 16.51
C ASP A 167 16.73 7.70 15.89
N PHE A 168 16.22 6.52 15.53
CA PHE A 168 17.05 5.43 14.99
C PHE A 168 16.52 4.85 13.67
N CYS A 169 15.36 5.28 13.18
CA CYS A 169 14.82 4.90 11.89
C CYS A 169 14.60 6.11 11.00
N ARG A 170 14.87 5.94 9.70
CA ARG A 170 14.38 6.86 8.66
C ARG A 170 12.99 6.39 8.24
N VAL A 171 12.04 7.30 8.21
CA VAL A 171 10.67 7.03 7.79
C VAL A 171 10.36 7.91 6.60
N GLU A 172 9.97 7.31 5.49
CA GLU A 172 9.70 7.98 4.22
C GLU A 172 8.46 7.39 3.55
N ILE A 173 7.67 8.23 2.90
CA ILE A 173 6.59 7.80 2.02
C ILE A 173 7.19 7.60 0.63
N VAL A 174 7.07 6.39 0.11
CA VAL A 174 7.59 6.00 -1.21
C VAL A 174 6.48 5.35 -2.04
N PRO A 175 6.62 5.35 -3.37
CA PRO A 175 5.75 4.54 -4.23
C PRO A 175 5.88 3.06 -3.88
N ALA A 176 4.76 2.37 -3.72
CA ALA A 176 4.79 0.93 -3.56
C ALA A 176 5.41 0.32 -4.82
N LYS A 177 6.44 -0.50 -4.64
CA LYS A 177 7.00 -1.26 -5.75
C LYS A 177 5.95 -2.24 -6.23
N GLU A 178 5.68 -2.25 -7.53
CA GLU A 178 4.93 -3.35 -8.12
C GLU A 178 5.61 -4.65 -7.70
N LYS A 179 4.83 -5.54 -7.09
CA LYS A 179 5.30 -6.90 -6.83
C LYS A 179 5.50 -7.55 -8.18
N GLY A 180 6.72 -7.46 -8.71
CA GLY A 180 7.09 -8.17 -9.92
C GLY A 180 6.78 -9.64 -9.70
N VAL A 181 5.93 -10.21 -10.54
CA VAL A 181 5.79 -11.64 -10.66
C VAL A 181 7.15 -12.11 -11.20
N SER A 182 8.02 -12.58 -10.30
CA SER A 182 9.18 -13.35 -10.75
C SER A 182 8.65 -14.67 -11.26
N MET A 183 8.61 -14.77 -12.60
CA MET A 183 8.49 -16.07 -13.26
C MET A 183 9.75 -16.90 -13.02
#